data_0d270f78ae12bfef87a08c26f7c7a943
#
_entry.id   0d270f78ae12bfef87a08c26f7c7a943
#
_cell.length_a   1.000
_cell.length_b   1.000
_cell.length_c   1.000
_cell.angle_alpha   90.00
_cell.angle_beta   90.00
_cell.angle_gamma   90.00
#
_symmetry.space_group_name_H-M   'P 1'
#
loop_
_entity.id
_entity.type
_entity.pdbx_description
1 polymer ?
#
loop_
_entity_poly.entity_id
_entity_poly.type
_entity_poly.pdbx_seq_one_letter_code
_entity_poly.pdbx_strand_id
1 'polypeptide(L)' 'MSEWISVKDRPPQHKSTVVVLMEKRDGYDYVNIVLYDANKKAFLWQDGSEIKGVEYWRHNDLKR' A
#
# COMPACT_ATOMS: atom_id res chain seq x y z
N MET A 1 -9.35 7.82 -12.95
CA MET A 1 -9.01 8.39 -11.67
C MET A 1 -9.04 7.35 -10.59
N SER A 2 -7.96 7.23 -9.91
CA SER A 2 -7.85 6.21 -8.89
C SER A 2 -8.45 6.71 -7.59
N GLU A 3 -9.04 5.80 -6.86
CA GLU A 3 -9.58 6.11 -5.55
C GLU A 3 -8.82 5.31 -4.52
N TRP A 4 -8.68 5.90 -3.35
CA TRP A 4 -8.04 5.21 -2.25
C TRP A 4 -8.99 4.17 -1.69
N ILE A 5 -8.48 2.99 -1.46
CA ILE A 5 -9.24 1.86 -0.94
C ILE A 5 -8.77 1.59 0.47
N SER A 6 -9.72 1.47 1.38
CA SER A 6 -9.36 1.17 2.76
C SER A 6 -8.82 -0.25 2.85
N VAL A 7 -7.69 -0.40 3.52
CA VAL A 7 -7.12 -1.72 3.75
C VAL A 7 -8.09 -2.59 4.52
N LYS A 8 -8.90 -1.99 5.38
CA LYS A 8 -9.88 -2.74 6.15
C LYS A 8 -11.03 -3.25 5.31
N ASP A 9 -11.32 -2.56 4.21
CA ASP A 9 -12.39 -3.01 3.33
C ASP A 9 -11.92 -4.17 2.47
N ARG A 10 -10.78 -4.02 1.87
CA ARG A 10 -10.22 -5.11 1.10
C ARG A 10 -8.74 -4.83 0.86
N PRO A 11 -7.94 -5.87 0.99
CA PRO A 11 -6.52 -5.73 0.73
C PRO A 11 -6.23 -5.87 -0.77
N PRO A 12 -5.02 -5.50 -1.18
CA PRO A 12 -4.60 -5.75 -2.55
C PRO A 12 -4.39 -7.23 -2.80
N GLN A 13 -4.17 -7.56 -4.05
CA GLN A 13 -3.86 -8.93 -4.40
C GLN A 13 -2.46 -9.28 -3.94
N HIS A 14 -2.28 -10.57 -3.71
CA HIS A 14 -0.99 -11.09 -3.28
C HIS A 14 0.09 -10.74 -4.31
N LYS A 15 1.19 -10.20 -3.83
CA LYS A 15 2.36 -9.86 -4.63
C LYS A 15 2.10 -8.76 -5.66
N SER A 16 1.06 -7.99 -5.46
CA SER A 16 0.85 -6.83 -6.34
C SER A 16 1.64 -5.65 -5.82
N THR A 17 2.02 -4.77 -6.74
CA THR A 17 2.66 -3.53 -6.35
C THR A 17 1.62 -2.43 -6.32
N VAL A 18 1.63 -1.65 -5.26
CA VAL A 18 0.59 -0.66 -5.04
C VAL A 18 1.19 0.61 -4.46
N VAL A 19 0.38 1.65 -4.47
CA VAL A 19 0.69 2.89 -3.75
C VAL A 19 -0.08 2.85 -2.46
N VAL A 20 0.57 3.19 -1.36
CA VAL A 20 -0.08 3.16 -0.06
C VAL A 20 -0.05 4.54 0.56
N LEU A 21 -1.06 4.79 1.37
CA LEU A 21 -1.21 6.04 2.10
C LEU A 21 -1.13 5.72 3.58
N MET A 22 -0.19 6.35 4.25
CA MET A 22 0.03 6.11 5.66
C MET A 22 -0.28 7.36 6.44
N GLU A 23 -0.90 7.18 7.59
CA GLU A 23 -1.21 8.29 8.46
C GLU A 23 0.04 8.72 9.21
N LYS A 24 0.26 10.01 9.24
CA LYS A 24 1.36 10.61 9.97
C LYS A 24 0.82 11.59 10.99
N ARG A 25 1.71 12.06 11.83
CA ARG A 25 1.34 13.03 12.83
C ARG A 25 0.75 14.30 12.22
N ASP A 26 1.31 14.73 11.09
CA ASP A 26 0.90 15.97 10.44
C ASP A 26 -0.11 15.75 9.33
N GLY A 27 -0.63 14.56 9.17
CA GLY A 27 -1.54 14.27 8.08
C GLY A 27 -1.21 12.95 7.45
N TYR A 28 -1.08 12.93 6.12
CA TYR A 28 -0.84 11.68 5.43
C TYR A 28 0.40 11.78 4.57
N ASP A 29 1.02 10.65 4.40
CA ASP A 29 2.14 10.50 3.50
C ASP A 29 1.91 9.28 2.66
N TYR A 30 2.45 9.26 1.44
CA TYR A 30 2.24 8.07 0.62
C TYR A 30 3.57 7.57 0.10
N VAL A 31 3.59 6.27 -0.18
CA VAL A 31 4.76 5.59 -0.68
C VAL A 31 4.37 4.85 -1.94
N ASN A 32 5.13 5.06 -2.99
CA ASN A 32 4.89 4.42 -4.26
C ASN A 32 5.58 3.07 -4.32
N ILE A 33 4.94 2.16 -5.01
CA ILE A 33 5.57 0.92 -5.43
C ILE A 33 6.06 0.12 -4.23
N VAL A 34 5.11 -0.31 -3.43
CA VAL A 34 5.37 -1.26 -2.38
C VAL A 34 4.68 -2.57 -2.74
N LEU A 35 5.17 -3.64 -2.19
CA LEU A 35 4.64 -4.98 -2.46
C LEU A 35 3.70 -5.39 -1.35
N TYR A 36 2.59 -5.99 -1.71
CA TYR A 36 1.69 -6.54 -0.72
C TYR A 36 1.87 -8.04 -0.62
N ASP A 37 2.08 -8.53 0.58
CA ASP A 37 2.20 -9.97 0.84
C ASP A 37 0.96 -10.43 1.57
N ALA A 38 0.10 -11.16 0.88
CA ALA A 38 -1.17 -11.61 1.45
C ALA A 38 -0.96 -12.66 2.53
N ASN A 39 0.12 -13.41 2.45
CA ASN A 39 0.41 -14.41 3.47
C ASN A 39 0.70 -13.75 4.81
N LYS A 40 1.38 -12.63 4.78
CA LYS A 40 1.68 -11.87 5.98
C LYS A 40 0.66 -10.79 6.26
N LYS A 41 -0.20 -10.52 5.28
CA LYS A 41 -1.17 -9.44 5.34
C LYS A 41 -0.48 -8.12 5.65
N ALA A 42 0.60 -7.87 4.95
CA ALA A 42 1.44 -6.71 5.21
C ALA A 42 2.00 -6.16 3.91
N PHE A 43 2.30 -4.87 3.95
CA PHE A 43 2.98 -4.20 2.85
C PHE A 43 4.47 -4.20 3.12
N LEU A 44 5.25 -4.40 2.09
CA LEU A 44 6.68 -4.56 2.25
C LEU A 44 7.42 -3.53 1.41
N TRP A 45 8.50 -3.01 1.98
CA TRP A 45 9.44 -2.20 1.25
C TRP A 45 10.18 -3.09 0.24
N GLN A 46 10.92 -2.45 -0.64
CA GLN A 46 11.67 -3.19 -1.64
C GLN A 46 12.72 -4.10 -1.01
N ASP A 47 13.20 -3.75 0.16
CA ASP A 47 14.17 -4.59 0.85
C ASP A 47 13.53 -5.70 1.66
N GLY A 48 12.20 -5.77 1.65
CA GLY A 48 11.50 -6.83 2.36
C GLY A 48 11.04 -6.49 3.75
N SER A 49 11.37 -5.32 4.24
CA SER A 49 10.92 -4.95 5.58
C SER A 49 9.45 -4.52 5.53
N GLU A 50 8.79 -4.70 6.66
CA GLU A 50 7.37 -4.48 6.76
C GLU A 50 7.04 -3.01 6.98
N ILE A 51 6.00 -2.53 6.31
CA ILE A 51 5.52 -1.16 6.48
C ILE A 51 4.31 -1.20 7.39
N LYS A 52 4.32 -0.34 8.40
CA LYS A 52 3.21 -0.27 9.34
C LYS A 52 2.49 1.04 9.19
N GLY A 53 1.24 1.06 9.64
CA GLY A 53 0.45 2.28 9.62
C GLY A 53 -0.21 2.59 8.31
N VAL A 54 -0.31 1.62 7.43
CA VAL A 54 -0.96 1.81 6.14
C VAL A 54 -2.46 1.84 6.35
N GLU A 55 -3.10 2.92 5.88
CA GLU A 55 -4.54 3.07 6.01
C GLU A 55 -5.26 2.80 4.70
N TYR A 56 -4.67 3.24 3.60
CA TYR A 56 -5.31 3.14 2.29
C TYR A 56 -4.29 2.72 1.25
N TRP A 57 -4.80 2.17 0.17
CA TRP A 57 -3.95 1.77 -0.93
C TRP A 57 -4.70 1.98 -2.24
N ARG A 58 -3.97 1.97 -3.31
CA ARG A 58 -4.58 1.97 -4.64
C ARG A 58 -3.61 1.31 -5.60
N HIS A 59 -4.13 0.94 -6.75
CA HIS A 59 -3.30 0.29 -7.74
C HIS A 59 -2.24 1.23 -8.27
N ASN A 60 -1.11 0.67 -8.60
CA ASN A 60 -0.05 1.42 -9.24
C ASN A 60 -0.32 1.45 -10.74
N ASP A 61 -0.79 2.58 -11.22
CA ASP A 61 -1.18 2.72 -12.61
C ASP A 61 -0.09 3.35 -13.46
N LEU A 62 1.11 3.36 -12.97
CA LEU A 62 2.22 3.95 -13.69
C LEU A 62 2.72 2.99 -14.75
N LYS A 63 2.01 2.88 -15.81
CA LYS A 63 2.51 2.06 -16.87
C LYS A 63 2.45 2.82 -18.14
N ARG A 64 3.17 2.43 -18.90
CA ARG A 64 3.25 3.21 -19.99
C ARG A 64 3.13 2.58 -21.01
#